data_60bfe8825d58f07ebecf368e9a4a1ff8
#
_entry.id   60bfe8825d58f07ebecf368e9a4a1ff8
#
_cell.length_a   1.000
_cell.length_b   1.000
_cell.length_c   1.000
_cell.angle_alpha   90.00
_cell.angle_beta   90.00
_cell.angle_gamma   90.00
#
_symmetry.space_group_name_H-M   'P 1'
#
loop_
_entity.id
_entity.type
_entity.pdbx_description
1 polymer ?
#
loop_
_entity_poly.entity_id
_entity_poly.type
_entity_poly.pdbx_seq_one_letter_code
_entity_poly.pdbx_strand_id
1 'polypeptide(L)'
;MSRDADDASVLYDDVIDAQGVEKTTSGASASAVAALNARIGALEAENATLRERCATLETNMSCLFNTARAEVERKDREIEALRAARKA
;
A
#
# COMPACT_ATOMS: atom_id res chain seq x y z
N MET A 1 0.69 -19.74 -12.56
CA MET A 1 -0.71 -19.90 -12.38
C MET A 1 -1.52 -19.76 -13.64
N SER A 2 -1.60 -20.85 -14.36
CA SER A 2 -2.36 -20.90 -15.61
C SER A 2 -3.88 -20.83 -15.37
N ARG A 3 -4.30 -21.06 -14.14
CA ARG A 3 -5.71 -21.10 -13.77
C ARG A 3 -6.41 -19.74 -13.94
N ASP A 4 -5.75 -18.65 -13.60
CA ASP A 4 -6.34 -17.32 -13.72
C ASP A 4 -6.50 -16.91 -15.17
N ALA A 5 -5.55 -17.27 -16.01
CA ALA A 5 -5.62 -16.99 -17.44
C ALA A 5 -6.74 -17.80 -18.10
N ASP A 6 -6.93 -19.06 -17.68
CA ASP A 6 -7.98 -19.93 -18.21
C ASP A 6 -9.35 -19.41 -17.81
N ASP A 7 -9.52 -18.93 -16.58
CA ASP A 7 -10.79 -18.40 -16.10
C ASP A 7 -11.17 -17.13 -16.86
N ALA A 8 -10.22 -16.26 -17.12
CA ALA A 8 -10.44 -15.04 -17.90
C ALA A 8 -10.85 -15.35 -19.31
N SER A 9 -10.22 -16.36 -19.94
CA SER A 9 -10.52 -16.78 -21.29
C SER A 9 -11.92 -17.36 -21.39
N VAL A 10 -12.34 -18.18 -20.41
CA VAL A 10 -13.67 -18.77 -20.36
C VAL A 10 -14.74 -17.69 -20.22
N LEU A 11 -14.48 -16.66 -19.43
CA LEU A 11 -15.41 -15.55 -19.24
C LEU A 11 -15.62 -14.76 -20.54
N TYR A 12 -14.57 -14.54 -21.28
CA TYR A 12 -14.66 -13.84 -22.56
C TYR A 12 -15.36 -14.69 -23.62
N ASP A 13 -15.12 -15.99 -23.63
CA ASP A 13 -15.76 -16.91 -24.57
C ASP A 13 -17.28 -16.96 -24.36
N ASP A 14 -17.73 -16.98 -23.11
CA ASP A 14 -19.15 -16.98 -22.78
C ASP A 14 -19.85 -15.69 -23.25
N VAL A 15 -19.18 -14.56 -23.18
CA VAL A 15 -19.72 -13.29 -23.62
C VAL A 15 -19.83 -13.22 -25.14
N ILE A 16 -18.91 -13.83 -25.86
CA ILE A 16 -18.86 -13.80 -27.32
C ILE A 16 -19.87 -14.75 -27.96
N ASP A 17 -20.14 -15.90 -27.33
CA ASP A 17 -20.94 -16.97 -27.92
C ASP A 17 -22.45 -16.71 -27.92
N ALA A 18 -22.94 -15.77 -27.16
CA ALA A 18 -24.38 -15.52 -27.00
C ALA A 18 -24.83 -14.25 -27.73
N GLN A 19 -24.98 -14.31 -29.03
CA GLN A 19 -25.37 -13.15 -29.82
C GLN A 19 -26.77 -12.61 -29.49
N GLY A 20 -27.70 -13.49 -29.12
CA GLY A 20 -29.05 -13.07 -28.73
C GLY A 20 -29.11 -12.34 -27.40
N VAL A 21 -28.16 -12.64 -26.51
CA VAL A 21 -28.07 -12.04 -25.18
C VAL A 21 -27.05 -10.89 -25.17
N GLU A 22 -26.35 -10.72 -26.25
CA GLU A 22 -25.24 -9.77 -26.37
C GLU A 22 -25.61 -8.34 -26.02
N LYS A 23 -26.75 -7.85 -26.48
CA LYS A 23 -27.15 -6.47 -26.20
C LYS A 23 -27.51 -6.27 -24.72
N THR A 24 -28.20 -7.21 -24.12
CA THR A 24 -28.58 -7.15 -22.73
C THR A 24 -27.34 -7.34 -21.84
N THR A 25 -26.48 -8.29 -22.21
CA THR A 25 -25.24 -8.55 -21.53
C THR A 25 -24.27 -7.38 -21.67
N SER A 26 -24.26 -6.74 -22.84
CA SER A 26 -23.42 -5.58 -23.08
C SER A 26 -23.80 -4.38 -22.20
N GLY A 27 -25.10 -4.14 -22.02
CA GLY A 27 -25.57 -3.09 -21.12
C GLY A 27 -25.22 -3.36 -19.67
N ALA A 28 -25.44 -4.59 -19.22
CA ALA A 28 -25.08 -5.04 -17.87
C ALA A 28 -23.56 -5.01 -17.68
N SER A 29 -22.80 -5.43 -18.70
CA SER A 29 -21.35 -5.39 -18.68
C SER A 29 -20.81 -3.98 -18.62
N ALA A 30 -21.42 -3.05 -19.36
CA ALA A 30 -21.00 -1.64 -19.32
C ALA A 30 -21.21 -1.04 -17.94
N SER A 31 -22.35 -1.36 -17.31
CA SER A 31 -22.64 -0.91 -15.95
C SER A 31 -21.67 -1.53 -14.95
N ALA A 32 -21.40 -2.83 -15.10
CA ALA A 32 -20.44 -3.54 -14.25
C ALA A 32 -19.03 -2.99 -14.43
N VAL A 33 -18.65 -2.70 -15.67
CA VAL A 33 -17.34 -2.12 -15.98
C VAL A 33 -17.22 -0.74 -15.36
N ALA A 34 -18.26 0.08 -15.47
CA ALA A 34 -18.26 1.41 -14.86
C ALA A 34 -18.12 1.33 -13.34
N ALA A 35 -18.84 0.38 -12.72
CA ALA A 35 -18.75 0.17 -11.27
C ALA A 35 -17.33 -0.29 -10.87
N LEU A 36 -16.76 -1.21 -11.64
CA LEU A 36 -15.40 -1.69 -11.39
C LEU A 36 -14.36 -0.60 -11.58
N ASN A 37 -14.52 0.22 -12.61
CA ASN A 37 -13.62 1.34 -12.86
C ASN A 37 -13.68 2.37 -11.73
N ALA A 38 -14.89 2.64 -11.22
CA ALA A 38 -15.05 3.52 -10.07
C ALA A 38 -14.35 2.95 -8.84
N ARG A 39 -14.44 1.64 -8.65
CA ARG A 39 -13.79 0.94 -7.56
C ARG A 39 -12.27 0.96 -7.70
N ILE A 40 -11.78 0.74 -8.89
CA ILE A 40 -10.35 0.81 -9.19
C ILE A 40 -9.82 2.21 -8.87
N GLY A 41 -10.54 3.25 -9.31
CA GLY A 41 -10.16 4.63 -9.02
C GLY A 41 -10.11 4.92 -7.52
N ALA A 42 -11.10 4.44 -6.78
CA ALA A 42 -11.13 4.60 -5.33
C ALA A 42 -9.97 3.88 -4.66
N LEU A 43 -9.69 2.65 -5.09
CA LEU A 43 -8.59 1.86 -4.55
C LEU A 43 -7.23 2.46 -4.88
N GLU A 44 -7.07 3.01 -6.07
CA GLU A 44 -5.84 3.69 -6.47
C GLU A 44 -5.60 4.92 -5.60
N ALA A 45 -6.64 5.70 -5.35
CA ALA A 45 -6.55 6.87 -4.49
C ALA A 45 -6.22 6.48 -3.06
N GLU A 46 -6.87 5.46 -2.53
CA GLU A 46 -6.60 4.94 -1.20
C GLU A 46 -5.17 4.40 -1.10
N ASN A 47 -4.72 3.69 -2.13
CA ASN A 47 -3.37 3.16 -2.20
C ASN A 47 -2.33 4.27 -2.15
N ALA A 48 -2.56 5.33 -2.94
CA ALA A 48 -1.67 6.48 -2.95
C ALA A 48 -1.59 7.15 -1.57
N THR A 49 -2.74 7.31 -0.92
CA THR A 49 -2.81 7.88 0.43
C THR A 49 -2.06 7.02 1.43
N LEU A 50 -2.25 5.70 1.38
CA LEU A 50 -1.58 4.77 2.28
C LEU A 50 -0.07 4.76 2.07
N ARG A 51 0.38 4.81 0.83
CA ARG A 51 1.82 4.89 0.52
C ARG A 51 2.42 6.17 1.07
N GLU A 52 1.71 7.27 0.93
CA GLU A 52 2.14 8.57 1.46
C GLU A 52 2.26 8.54 2.98
N ARG A 53 1.27 7.94 3.63
CA ARG A 53 1.28 7.78 5.09
C ARG A 53 2.41 6.86 5.55
N CYS A 54 2.66 5.78 4.83
CA CYS A 54 3.78 4.89 5.12
C CYS A 54 5.11 5.63 5.01
N ALA A 55 5.30 6.42 3.96
CA ALA A 55 6.52 7.20 3.77
C ALA A 55 6.72 8.21 4.91
N THR A 56 5.64 8.88 5.32
CA THR A 56 5.68 9.81 6.43
C THR A 56 6.04 9.11 7.74
N LEU A 57 5.44 7.95 7.99
CA LEU A 57 5.71 7.17 9.19
C LEU A 57 7.16 6.67 9.21
N GLU A 58 7.67 6.22 8.08
CA GLU A 58 9.06 5.79 7.97
C GLU A 58 10.03 6.93 8.28
N THR A 59 9.75 8.12 7.74
CA THR A 59 10.54 9.31 8.01
C THR A 59 10.49 9.66 9.50
N ASN A 60 9.30 9.64 10.09
CA ASN A 60 9.13 9.94 11.50
C ASN A 60 9.85 8.93 12.39
N MET A 61 9.77 7.65 12.05
CA MET A 61 10.49 6.60 12.79
C MET A 61 11.99 6.81 12.73
N SER A 62 12.52 7.14 11.56
CA SER A 62 13.95 7.41 11.39
C SER A 62 14.38 8.61 12.21
N CYS A 63 13.60 9.67 12.20
CA CYS A 63 13.89 10.87 13.00
C CYS A 63 13.87 10.57 14.49
N LEU A 64 12.88 9.83 14.96
CA LEU A 64 12.77 9.44 16.36
C LEU A 64 13.92 8.54 16.78
N PHE A 65 14.29 7.58 15.95
CA PHE A 65 15.40 6.68 16.21
C PHE A 65 16.71 7.45 16.32
N ASN A 66 16.96 8.32 15.36
CA ASN A 66 18.19 9.12 15.35
C ASN A 66 18.26 10.05 16.54
N THR A 67 17.14 10.67 16.90
CA THR A 67 17.07 11.55 18.08
C THR A 67 17.32 10.78 19.35
N ALA A 68 16.68 9.64 19.51
CA ALA A 68 16.85 8.78 20.68
C ALA A 68 18.29 8.30 20.81
N ARG A 69 18.89 7.90 19.70
CA ARG A 69 20.27 7.44 19.65
C ARG A 69 21.24 8.54 20.07
N ALA A 70 21.04 9.73 19.53
CA ALA A 70 21.87 10.88 19.89
C ALA A 70 21.75 11.21 21.38
N GLU A 71 20.55 11.13 21.91
CA GLU A 71 20.29 11.39 23.33
C GLU A 71 20.96 10.33 24.22
N VAL A 72 20.88 9.08 23.85
CA VAL A 72 21.54 7.99 24.59
C VAL A 72 23.07 8.20 24.56
N GLU A 73 23.62 8.50 23.42
CA GLU A 73 25.07 8.75 23.29
C GLU A 73 25.50 9.94 24.14
N ARG A 74 24.71 11.01 24.15
CA ARG A 74 24.98 12.15 24.99
C ARG A 74 24.97 11.82 26.47
N LYS A 75 23.99 11.04 26.91
CA LYS A 75 23.88 10.62 28.29
C LYS A 75 24.99 9.65 28.70
N ASP A 76 25.40 8.80 27.78
CA ASP A 76 26.52 7.89 28.02
C ASP A 76 27.82 8.67 28.25
N ARG A 77 28.06 9.72 27.46
CA ARG A 77 29.22 10.58 27.64
C ARG A 77 29.16 11.33 28.97
N GLU A 78 27.96 11.75 29.36
CA GLU A 78 27.72 12.43 30.64
C GLU A 78 28.02 11.51 31.82
N ILE A 79 27.55 10.27 31.72
CA ILE A 79 27.80 9.23 32.73
C ILE A 79 29.32 8.95 32.84
N GLU A 80 29.99 8.81 31.74
CA GLU A 80 31.43 8.59 31.69
C GLU A 80 32.19 9.73 32.35
N ALA A 81 31.80 10.97 32.06
CA ALA A 81 32.39 12.17 32.65
C ALA A 81 32.18 12.21 34.15
N LEU A 82 30.98 11.88 34.62
CA LEU A 82 30.69 11.82 36.05
C LEU A 82 31.45 10.72 36.77
N ARG A 83 31.60 9.58 36.13
CA ARG A 83 32.40 8.48 36.67
C ARG A 83 33.87 8.86 36.79
N ALA A 84 34.40 9.52 35.79
CA ALA A 84 35.77 10.01 35.79
C ALA A 84 35.98 11.03 36.90
N ALA A 85 35.08 11.98 37.05
CA ALA A 85 35.13 12.96 38.12
C ALA A 85 35.06 12.33 39.53
N ARG A 86 34.26 11.27 39.64
CA ARG A 86 34.10 10.56 40.90
C ARG A 86 35.35 9.80 41.32
N LYS A 87 36.10 9.29 40.35
CA LYS A 87 37.36 8.58 40.61
C LYS A 87 38.50 9.56 40.97
N ALA A 88 38.40 10.77 40.50
CA ALA A 88 39.42 11.77 40.82
C ALA A 88 39.17 12.30 42.23
#